data_e49c5ac2683e8e68fc5744d7a4db6f4d
#
_entry.id   e49c5ac2683e8e68fc5744d7a4db6f4d
#
_cell.length_a   1.000
_cell.length_b   1.000
_cell.length_c   1.000
_cell.angle_alpha   90.00
_cell.angle_beta   90.00
_cell.angle_gamma   90.00
#
_symmetry.space_group_name_H-M   'P 1'
#
loop_
_entity.id
_entity.type
_entity.pdbx_description
1 polymer ?
#
loop_
_entity_poly.entity_id
_entity_poly.type
_entity_poly.pdbx_seq_one_letter_code
_entity_poly.pdbx_strand_id
1 'polypeptide(L)'
;MNRRDMLKAAGTAIAGATLLGTQAFANESTNQSKKKKALIIGAHPDDPETGCGGTILMLRKAGWDVVSAYMTKGEGGIVGKSHDEAAAIRSQEAREACKVLDCRPVLMTQIDGNSEVNKERYAEMMNLIAAEKPDIVFTHWPIDSHPDHRVCSILVYNAWRRLDYSFELYYFEVMSGTQSTYFHPTDYVNISEVAEQKRQACLCHKSQDMGPLYDNWHIPMEKFRGIEFR
;
A
#
# COMPACT_ATOMS: atom_id res chain seq x y z
N MET A 1 17.51 -17.11 3.15
CA MET A 1 18.09 -15.79 3.41
C MET A 1 17.33 -15.21 4.60
N ASN A 2 18.00 -14.76 5.64
CA ASN A 2 17.35 -14.41 6.92
C ASN A 2 16.68 -13.02 6.78
N ARG A 3 15.50 -12.82 7.43
CA ARG A 3 14.69 -11.58 7.38
C ARG A 3 15.48 -10.29 7.68
N ARG A 4 16.56 -10.39 8.45
CA ARG A 4 17.44 -9.26 8.79
C ARG A 4 18.39 -8.82 7.66
N ASP A 5 18.62 -9.65 6.67
CA ASP A 5 19.62 -9.38 5.63
C ASP A 5 19.04 -8.59 4.43
N MET A 6 17.71 -8.55 4.30
CA MET A 6 17.03 -7.81 3.22
C MET A 6 17.12 -6.28 3.36
N LEU A 7 17.23 -5.78 4.59
CA LEU A 7 17.31 -4.33 4.85
C LEU A 7 18.76 -3.78 4.81
N LYS A 8 19.78 -4.65 4.77
CA LYS A 8 21.20 -4.26 4.73
C LYS A 8 21.81 -4.24 3.32
N ALA A 9 21.12 -4.73 2.32
CA ALA A 9 21.65 -4.84 0.95
C ALA A 9 21.63 -3.52 0.14
N ALA A 10 21.29 -2.39 0.76
CA ALA A 10 21.25 -1.08 0.10
C ALA A 10 22.50 -0.21 0.29
N GLY A 11 23.55 -0.73 0.87
CA GLY A 11 24.75 0.07 1.11
C GLY A 11 26.02 -0.78 1.11
N THR A 12 26.69 -0.93 -0.01
CA THR A 12 28.15 -0.92 -0.18
C THR A 12 28.55 -1.56 -1.51
N ALA A 13 28.98 -0.76 -2.44
CA ALA A 13 29.89 -1.17 -3.51
C ALA A 13 30.66 0.06 -3.99
N ILE A 14 31.87 0.26 -3.47
CA ILE A 14 32.91 1.08 -4.12
C ILE A 14 34.27 0.40 -3.89
N ALA A 15 34.99 0.33 -5.01
CA ALA A 15 36.42 0.33 -5.21
C ALA A 15 37.16 -0.99 -5.49
N GLY A 16 37.86 -0.94 -6.58
CA GLY A 16 39.11 -1.65 -6.80
C GLY A 16 39.36 -2.10 -8.26
N ALA A 17 39.96 -1.24 -9.07
CA ALA A 17 40.34 -1.47 -10.45
C ALA A 17 41.69 -2.23 -10.57
N THR A 18 41.97 -2.93 -11.66
CA THR A 18 42.95 -2.60 -12.71
C THR A 18 43.15 -3.73 -13.70
N LEU A 19 42.99 -3.40 -14.99
CA LEU A 19 43.67 -3.75 -16.21
C LEU A 19 44.29 -5.16 -16.45
N LEU A 20 43.81 -5.86 -17.50
CA LEU A 20 44.51 -6.08 -18.75
C LEU A 20 43.64 -6.89 -19.75
N GLY A 21 43.66 -6.45 -21.00
CA GLY A 21 42.71 -6.77 -22.05
C GLY A 21 42.77 -8.19 -22.61
N THR A 22 41.65 -8.55 -23.20
CA THR A 22 41.52 -9.25 -24.50
C THR A 22 40.08 -9.05 -24.98
N GLN A 23 39.91 -8.68 -26.23
CA GLN A 23 38.60 -8.52 -26.88
C GLN A 23 37.90 -9.89 -26.94
N ALA A 24 36.81 -10.00 -26.20
CA ALA A 24 35.77 -10.98 -26.45
C ALA A 24 34.47 -10.20 -26.66
N PHE A 25 33.82 -10.43 -27.80
CA PHE A 25 32.50 -9.91 -28.10
C PHE A 25 31.55 -10.39 -27.01
N ALA A 26 31.40 -9.59 -25.98
CA ALA A 26 30.39 -9.83 -24.96
C ALA A 26 29.04 -9.40 -25.54
N ASN A 27 28.24 -10.38 -25.84
CA ASN A 27 26.79 -10.21 -25.92
C ASN A 27 26.33 -9.71 -24.57
N GLU A 28 26.23 -8.39 -24.39
CA GLU A 28 25.56 -7.80 -23.23
C GLU A 28 24.06 -8.15 -23.31
N SER A 29 23.72 -9.35 -22.85
CA SER A 29 22.39 -9.58 -22.37
C SER A 29 22.24 -8.65 -21.14
N THR A 30 21.63 -7.50 -21.35
CA THR A 30 21.13 -6.64 -20.27
C THR A 30 20.14 -7.46 -19.45
N ASN A 31 20.66 -8.13 -18.45
CA ASN A 31 19.86 -8.77 -17.41
C ASN A 31 19.26 -7.61 -16.58
N GLN A 32 18.24 -6.92 -17.13
CA GLN A 32 17.43 -6.01 -16.36
C GLN A 32 16.76 -6.87 -15.28
N SER A 33 17.30 -6.85 -14.08
CA SER A 33 16.65 -7.47 -12.94
C SER A 33 15.20 -6.99 -12.91
N LYS A 34 14.26 -7.94 -12.96
CA LYS A 34 12.82 -7.63 -12.94
C LYS A 34 12.56 -6.66 -11.81
N LYS A 35 12.01 -5.50 -12.13
CA LYS A 35 11.66 -4.49 -11.12
C LYS A 35 10.69 -5.09 -10.12
N LYS A 36 11.01 -5.01 -8.83
CA LYS A 36 10.13 -5.49 -7.76
C LYS A 36 8.84 -4.70 -7.72
N LYS A 37 7.75 -5.35 -7.35
CA LYS A 37 6.42 -4.75 -7.31
C LYS A 37 5.76 -4.90 -5.94
N ALA A 38 5.20 -3.80 -5.45
CA ALA A 38 4.34 -3.79 -4.27
C ALA A 38 2.90 -3.46 -4.68
N LEU A 39 1.95 -4.13 -4.03
CA LEU A 39 0.52 -3.88 -4.19
C LEU A 39 -0.06 -3.55 -2.81
N ILE A 40 -0.64 -2.36 -2.69
CA ILE A 40 -1.31 -1.91 -1.49
C ILE A 40 -2.80 -1.96 -1.74
N ILE A 41 -3.55 -2.69 -0.91
CA ILE A 41 -4.98 -2.90 -1.09
C ILE A 41 -5.73 -2.37 0.13
N GLY A 42 -6.42 -1.25 -0.04
CA GLY A 42 -7.33 -0.67 0.93
C GLY A 42 -8.79 -0.93 0.57
N ALA A 43 -9.69 -0.73 1.53
CA ALA A 43 -11.12 -0.83 1.31
C ALA A 43 -11.65 0.41 0.58
N HIS A 44 -11.19 1.60 0.98
CA HIS A 44 -11.69 2.88 0.47
C HIS A 44 -10.56 3.75 -0.10
N PRO A 45 -10.90 4.72 -0.97
CA PRO A 45 -10.03 5.84 -1.30
C PRO A 45 -9.66 6.62 -0.02
N ASP A 46 -8.42 6.59 0.39
CA ASP A 46 -7.71 7.15 1.54
C ASP A 46 -6.99 6.11 2.42
N ASP A 47 -7.43 4.87 2.49
CA ASP A 47 -6.81 3.83 3.31
C ASP A 47 -5.34 3.54 2.93
N PRO A 48 -5.00 3.32 1.65
CA PRO A 48 -3.60 3.13 1.26
C PRO A 48 -2.71 4.32 1.60
N GLU A 49 -3.23 5.53 1.46
CA GLU A 49 -2.53 6.77 1.74
C GLU A 49 -2.26 6.94 3.23
N THR A 50 -3.28 6.74 4.06
CA THR A 50 -3.18 6.91 5.51
C THR A 50 -2.39 5.78 6.16
N GLY A 51 -2.68 4.51 5.80
CA GLY A 51 -2.04 3.34 6.37
C GLY A 51 -0.63 3.07 5.84
N CYS A 52 -0.39 3.28 4.54
CA CYS A 52 0.84 2.89 3.85
C CYS A 52 1.53 4.00 3.06
N GLY A 53 1.03 5.25 3.02
CA GLY A 53 1.57 6.30 2.13
C GLY A 53 3.07 6.53 2.28
N GLY A 54 3.58 6.53 3.52
CA GLY A 54 5.02 6.63 3.77
C GLY A 54 5.79 5.41 3.25
N THR A 55 5.27 4.21 3.45
CA THR A 55 5.86 2.96 2.93
C THR A 55 5.86 2.94 1.41
N ILE A 56 4.78 3.39 0.75
CA ILE A 56 4.69 3.57 -0.70
C ILE A 56 5.85 4.43 -1.20
N LEU A 57 6.03 5.61 -0.60
CA LEU A 57 7.08 6.55 -0.99
C LEU A 57 8.48 5.97 -0.80
N MET A 58 8.73 5.25 0.30
CA MET A 58 10.01 4.59 0.54
C MET A 58 10.28 3.46 -0.47
N LEU A 59 9.27 2.67 -0.83
CA LEU A 59 9.38 1.66 -1.87
C LEU A 59 9.65 2.29 -3.24
N ARG A 60 8.97 3.39 -3.58
CA ARG A 60 9.23 4.16 -4.82
C ARG A 60 10.67 4.68 -4.86
N LYS A 61 11.18 5.25 -3.76
CA LYS A 61 12.60 5.68 -3.65
C LYS A 61 13.56 4.51 -3.83
N ALA A 62 13.19 3.32 -3.37
CA ALA A 62 13.96 2.09 -3.57
C ALA A 62 13.82 1.49 -4.99
N GLY A 63 13.10 2.15 -5.90
CA GLY A 63 12.95 1.74 -7.29
C GLY A 63 11.86 0.71 -7.56
N TRP A 64 11.00 0.39 -6.58
CA TRP A 64 9.90 -0.54 -6.78
C TRP A 64 8.80 0.04 -7.68
N ASP A 65 8.10 -0.82 -8.40
CA ASP A 65 6.81 -0.50 -8.98
C ASP A 65 5.73 -0.62 -7.90
N VAL A 66 4.85 0.38 -7.78
CA VAL A 66 3.85 0.40 -6.70
C VAL A 66 2.46 0.63 -7.28
N VAL A 67 1.53 -0.22 -6.86
CA VAL A 67 0.11 -0.15 -7.21
C VAL A 67 -0.70 0.06 -5.94
N SER A 68 -1.60 1.03 -5.95
CA SER A 68 -2.57 1.28 -4.89
C SER A 68 -3.95 0.86 -5.39
N ALA A 69 -4.54 -0.16 -4.77
CA ALA A 69 -5.85 -0.68 -5.14
C ALA A 69 -6.89 -0.37 -4.06
N TYR A 70 -8.08 0.00 -4.49
CA TYR A 70 -9.20 0.36 -3.64
C TYR A 70 -10.35 -0.60 -3.91
N MET A 71 -10.77 -1.35 -2.90
CA MET A 71 -11.81 -2.39 -3.02
C MET A 71 -13.17 -1.79 -3.39
N THR A 72 -13.48 -0.61 -2.87
CA THR A 72 -14.66 0.21 -3.20
C THR A 72 -14.22 1.54 -3.80
N LYS A 73 -15.17 2.34 -4.25
CA LYS A 73 -14.92 3.72 -4.69
C LYS A 73 -15.33 4.76 -3.65
N GLY A 74 -15.69 4.31 -2.43
CA GLY A 74 -16.13 5.19 -1.35
C GLY A 74 -17.52 5.78 -1.60
N GLU A 75 -18.42 5.01 -2.20
CA GLU A 75 -19.74 5.42 -2.64
C GLU A 75 -20.61 5.98 -1.51
N GLY A 76 -20.46 5.43 -0.28
CA GLY A 76 -21.19 5.88 0.91
C GLY A 76 -20.52 7.03 1.67
N GLY A 77 -19.32 7.45 1.28
CA GLY A 77 -18.46 8.33 2.08
C GLY A 77 -18.75 9.83 2.00
N ILE A 78 -19.76 10.30 1.27
CA ILE A 78 -20.08 11.73 1.18
C ILE A 78 -21.56 11.97 1.49
N VAL A 79 -21.84 12.54 2.66
CA VAL A 79 -23.21 12.85 3.07
C VAL A 79 -23.92 13.78 2.09
N GLY A 80 -25.13 13.42 1.67
CA GLY A 80 -25.96 14.23 0.77
C GLY A 80 -25.62 14.09 -0.73
N LYS A 81 -24.68 13.21 -1.07
CA LYS A 81 -24.39 12.83 -2.46
C LYS A 81 -25.01 11.47 -2.80
N SER A 82 -25.35 11.29 -4.08
CA SER A 82 -25.63 9.94 -4.58
C SER A 82 -24.36 9.10 -4.60
N HIS A 83 -24.52 7.77 -4.61
CA HIS A 83 -23.39 6.83 -4.72
C HIS A 83 -22.51 7.12 -5.95
N ASP A 84 -23.13 7.40 -7.10
CA ASP A 84 -22.38 7.69 -8.34
C ASP A 84 -21.57 9.00 -8.23
N GLU A 85 -22.17 10.05 -7.65
CA GLU A 85 -21.46 11.32 -7.43
C GLU A 85 -20.30 11.15 -6.46
N ALA A 86 -20.52 10.46 -5.33
CA ALA A 86 -19.50 10.20 -4.32
C ALA A 86 -18.36 9.34 -4.92
N ALA A 87 -18.70 8.27 -5.64
CA ALA A 87 -17.72 7.43 -6.34
C ALA A 87 -16.87 8.21 -7.33
N ALA A 88 -17.48 9.11 -8.11
CA ALA A 88 -16.76 9.94 -9.08
C ALA A 88 -15.76 10.88 -8.37
N ILE A 89 -16.19 11.56 -7.32
CA ILE A 89 -15.35 12.48 -6.53
C ILE A 89 -14.20 11.72 -5.89
N ARG A 90 -14.49 10.70 -5.08
CA ARG A 90 -13.49 9.96 -4.31
C ARG A 90 -12.51 9.19 -5.21
N SER A 91 -12.99 8.66 -6.34
CA SER A 91 -12.10 8.06 -7.34
C SER A 91 -11.11 9.06 -7.95
N GLN A 92 -11.54 10.32 -8.15
CA GLN A 92 -10.66 11.36 -8.66
C GLN A 92 -9.63 11.77 -7.59
N GLU A 93 -10.05 11.92 -6.33
CA GLU A 93 -9.17 12.21 -5.20
C GLU A 93 -8.09 11.13 -5.03
N ALA A 94 -8.45 9.83 -5.14
CA ALA A 94 -7.51 8.72 -5.12
C ALA A 94 -6.48 8.79 -6.27
N ARG A 95 -6.90 9.17 -7.47
CA ARG A 95 -5.97 9.35 -8.60
C ARG A 95 -5.00 10.51 -8.36
N GLU A 96 -5.45 11.58 -7.71
CA GLU A 96 -4.59 12.71 -7.36
C GLU A 96 -3.60 12.33 -6.25
N ALA A 97 -4.05 11.63 -5.23
CA ALA A 97 -3.20 11.09 -4.18
C ALA A 97 -2.12 10.14 -4.74
N CYS A 98 -2.50 9.24 -5.63
CA CYS A 98 -1.56 8.35 -6.32
C CYS A 98 -0.51 9.10 -7.15
N LYS A 99 -0.82 10.26 -7.74
CA LYS A 99 0.19 11.10 -8.41
C LYS A 99 1.21 11.64 -7.42
N VAL A 100 0.77 12.08 -6.23
CA VAL A 100 1.67 12.55 -5.17
C VAL A 100 2.56 11.42 -4.67
N LEU A 101 2.01 10.20 -4.53
CA LEU A 101 2.73 9.00 -4.10
C LEU A 101 3.57 8.35 -5.20
N ASP A 102 3.47 8.82 -6.44
CA ASP A 102 4.11 8.22 -7.62
C ASP A 102 3.76 6.73 -7.79
N CYS A 103 2.49 6.36 -7.58
CA CYS A 103 1.97 5.01 -7.73
C CYS A 103 0.77 4.96 -8.69
N ARG A 104 0.41 3.75 -9.13
CA ARG A 104 -0.71 3.54 -10.06
C ARG A 104 -1.98 3.15 -9.30
N PRO A 105 -3.11 3.88 -9.50
CA PRO A 105 -4.38 3.50 -8.89
C PRO A 105 -5.07 2.36 -9.62
N VAL A 106 -5.74 1.48 -8.87
CA VAL A 106 -6.70 0.48 -9.36
C VAL A 106 -7.98 0.58 -8.55
N LEU A 107 -9.12 0.79 -9.20
CA LEU A 107 -10.43 0.83 -8.56
C LEU A 107 -11.15 -0.49 -8.85
N MET A 108 -11.57 -1.19 -7.81
CA MET A 108 -12.33 -2.44 -7.89
C MET A 108 -13.84 -2.17 -7.89
N THR A 109 -14.65 -3.20 -7.68
CA THR A 109 -16.08 -3.15 -7.99
C THR A 109 -17.00 -3.38 -6.79
N GLN A 110 -16.46 -3.52 -5.57
CA GLN A 110 -17.30 -3.59 -4.37
C GLN A 110 -17.91 -2.23 -4.04
N ILE A 111 -18.99 -2.24 -3.29
CA ILE A 111 -19.72 -1.03 -2.89
C ILE A 111 -19.40 -0.72 -1.43
N ASP A 112 -19.05 0.53 -1.14
CA ASP A 112 -18.77 1.05 0.19
C ASP A 112 -19.99 0.87 1.12
N GLY A 113 -19.73 0.29 2.30
CA GLY A 113 -20.76 -0.05 3.29
C GLY A 113 -21.59 -1.30 2.95
N ASN A 114 -21.36 -1.90 1.78
CA ASN A 114 -22.06 -3.13 1.33
C ASN A 114 -21.09 -4.14 0.72
N SER A 115 -19.88 -4.22 1.25
CA SER A 115 -18.90 -5.21 0.77
C SER A 115 -19.29 -6.62 1.16
N GLU A 116 -19.01 -7.57 0.27
CA GLU A 116 -19.40 -8.95 0.39
C GLU A 116 -18.20 -9.90 0.38
N VAL A 117 -18.36 -11.02 1.06
CA VAL A 117 -17.48 -12.18 1.00
C VAL A 117 -18.24 -13.33 0.33
N ASN A 118 -18.00 -13.51 -0.96
CA ASN A 118 -18.61 -14.56 -1.76
C ASN A 118 -17.63 -15.08 -2.83
N LYS A 119 -18.05 -16.06 -3.62
CA LYS A 119 -17.19 -16.72 -4.62
C LYS A 119 -16.67 -15.74 -5.68
N GLU A 120 -17.51 -14.82 -6.12
CA GLU A 120 -17.20 -13.81 -7.14
C GLU A 120 -16.16 -12.84 -6.62
N ARG A 121 -16.30 -12.38 -5.37
CA ARG A 121 -15.38 -11.43 -4.72
C ARG A 121 -14.02 -12.06 -4.40
N TYR A 122 -13.99 -13.33 -4.02
CA TYR A 122 -12.74 -14.09 -3.93
C TYR A 122 -12.03 -14.19 -5.28
N ALA A 123 -12.78 -14.43 -6.36
CA ALA A 123 -12.20 -14.51 -7.69
C ALA A 123 -11.67 -13.15 -8.17
N GLU A 124 -12.41 -12.08 -7.95
CA GLU A 124 -12.02 -10.71 -8.31
C GLU A 124 -10.68 -10.33 -7.65
N MET A 125 -10.57 -10.50 -6.33
CA MET A 125 -9.36 -10.20 -5.57
C MET A 125 -8.17 -11.05 -6.03
N MET A 126 -8.39 -12.34 -6.20
CA MET A 126 -7.36 -13.28 -6.67
C MET A 126 -6.89 -12.90 -8.08
N ASN A 127 -7.79 -12.54 -8.98
CA ASN A 127 -7.46 -12.16 -10.35
C ASN A 127 -6.65 -10.85 -10.40
N LEU A 128 -6.99 -9.86 -9.58
CA LEU A 128 -6.21 -8.63 -9.44
C LEU A 128 -4.76 -8.96 -9.03
N ILE A 129 -4.59 -9.71 -7.94
CA ILE A 129 -3.26 -10.03 -7.41
C ILE A 129 -2.46 -10.89 -8.41
N ALA A 130 -3.11 -11.89 -9.03
CA ALA A 130 -2.48 -12.74 -10.05
C ALA A 130 -2.05 -11.95 -11.31
N ALA A 131 -2.83 -10.96 -11.72
CA ALA A 131 -2.50 -10.10 -12.87
C ALA A 131 -1.33 -9.16 -12.55
N GLU A 132 -1.30 -8.59 -11.35
CA GLU A 132 -0.25 -7.67 -10.91
C GLU A 132 1.07 -8.38 -10.60
N LYS A 133 1.04 -9.64 -10.18
CA LYS A 133 2.22 -10.44 -9.81
C LYS A 133 3.16 -9.69 -8.85
N PRO A 134 2.65 -9.22 -7.69
CA PRO A 134 3.45 -8.49 -6.73
C PRO A 134 4.46 -9.40 -6.04
N ASP A 135 5.57 -8.82 -5.60
CA ASP A 135 6.51 -9.47 -4.68
C ASP A 135 6.04 -9.31 -3.21
N ILE A 136 5.29 -8.24 -2.94
CA ILE A 136 4.76 -7.92 -1.61
C ILE A 136 3.37 -7.28 -1.72
N VAL A 137 2.48 -7.66 -0.80
CA VAL A 137 1.13 -7.08 -0.67
C VAL A 137 0.94 -6.53 0.74
N PHE A 138 0.36 -5.34 0.84
CA PHE A 138 -0.11 -4.74 2.08
C PHE A 138 -1.62 -4.64 2.06
N THR A 139 -2.28 -4.95 3.17
CA THR A 139 -3.74 -4.81 3.32
C THR A 139 -4.10 -4.50 4.76
N HIS A 140 -5.39 -4.29 5.03
CA HIS A 140 -5.89 -4.00 6.36
C HIS A 140 -5.61 -5.11 7.37
N TRP A 141 -5.35 -4.71 8.61
CA TRP A 141 -5.39 -5.60 9.76
C TRP A 141 -6.78 -6.23 9.91
N PRO A 142 -6.88 -7.56 10.17
CA PRO A 142 -8.17 -8.26 10.12
C PRO A 142 -9.13 -7.94 11.29
N ILE A 143 -8.65 -7.30 12.36
CA ILE A 143 -9.47 -6.90 13.50
C ILE A 143 -9.63 -5.38 13.47
N ASP A 144 -10.71 -4.93 12.84
CA ASP A 144 -11.00 -3.53 12.61
C ASP A 144 -12.49 -3.25 12.88
N SER A 145 -12.83 -2.04 13.30
CA SER A 145 -14.21 -1.64 13.52
C SER A 145 -15.00 -1.52 12.21
N HIS A 146 -14.33 -1.14 11.11
CA HIS A 146 -14.97 -0.99 9.82
C HIS A 146 -15.20 -2.36 9.13
N PRO A 147 -16.46 -2.71 8.77
CA PRO A 147 -16.74 -4.00 8.13
C PRO A 147 -15.97 -4.19 6.81
N ASP A 148 -15.88 -3.18 5.96
CA ASP A 148 -15.21 -3.27 4.66
C ASP A 148 -13.70 -3.52 4.80
N HIS A 149 -13.04 -2.97 5.84
CA HIS A 149 -11.64 -3.29 6.14
C HIS A 149 -11.44 -4.77 6.43
N ARG A 150 -12.35 -5.36 7.24
CA ARG A 150 -12.32 -6.81 7.54
C ARG A 150 -12.58 -7.64 6.29
N VAL A 151 -13.54 -7.24 5.44
CA VAL A 151 -13.82 -7.91 4.16
C VAL A 151 -12.61 -7.86 3.25
N CYS A 152 -11.99 -6.69 3.10
CA CYS A 152 -10.76 -6.51 2.30
C CYS A 152 -9.66 -7.46 2.78
N SER A 153 -9.40 -7.48 4.09
CA SER A 153 -8.40 -8.35 4.71
C SER A 153 -8.64 -9.84 4.43
N ILE A 154 -9.89 -10.31 4.59
CA ILE A 154 -10.26 -11.72 4.35
C ILE A 154 -10.06 -12.10 2.88
N LEU A 155 -10.45 -11.23 1.94
CA LEU A 155 -10.32 -11.50 0.51
C LEU A 155 -8.85 -11.59 0.09
N VAL A 156 -8.00 -10.68 0.57
CA VAL A 156 -6.55 -10.70 0.30
C VAL A 156 -5.88 -11.93 0.93
N TYR A 157 -6.21 -12.28 2.19
CA TYR A 157 -5.66 -13.46 2.84
C TYR A 157 -6.03 -14.75 2.10
N ASN A 158 -7.28 -14.85 1.62
CA ASN A 158 -7.71 -16.00 0.81
C ASN A 158 -6.94 -16.09 -0.51
N ALA A 159 -6.74 -14.96 -1.19
CA ALA A 159 -5.96 -14.92 -2.43
C ALA A 159 -4.50 -15.34 -2.19
N TRP A 160 -3.87 -14.87 -1.11
CA TRP A 160 -2.52 -15.27 -0.71
C TRP A 160 -2.39 -16.79 -0.56
N ARG A 161 -3.34 -17.42 0.11
CA ARG A 161 -3.35 -18.88 0.25
C ARG A 161 -3.57 -19.61 -1.07
N ARG A 162 -4.47 -19.11 -1.93
CA ARG A 162 -4.80 -19.73 -3.20
C ARG A 162 -3.73 -19.53 -4.28
N LEU A 163 -2.88 -18.56 -4.14
CA LEU A 163 -1.73 -18.30 -4.99
C LEU A 163 -0.43 -18.88 -4.40
N ASP A 164 -0.55 -19.94 -3.58
CA ASP A 164 0.55 -20.73 -3.01
C ASP A 164 1.59 -19.86 -2.29
N TYR A 165 1.12 -18.83 -1.56
CA TYR A 165 1.99 -17.93 -0.79
C TYR A 165 3.08 -17.26 -1.65
N SER A 166 2.78 -16.96 -2.91
CA SER A 166 3.74 -16.49 -3.92
C SER A 166 4.25 -15.06 -3.71
N PHE A 167 3.76 -14.34 -2.72
CA PHE A 167 4.18 -13.00 -2.32
C PHE A 167 4.25 -12.87 -0.80
N GLU A 168 4.98 -11.86 -0.31
CA GLU A 168 4.96 -11.53 1.11
C GLU A 168 3.70 -10.75 1.46
N LEU A 169 3.01 -11.10 2.54
CA LEU A 169 1.80 -10.44 3.00
C LEU A 169 2.05 -9.68 4.30
N TYR A 170 1.76 -8.38 4.29
CA TYR A 170 1.81 -7.50 5.44
C TYR A 170 0.45 -6.86 5.70
N TYR A 171 0.23 -6.54 6.97
CA TYR A 171 -0.96 -5.83 7.41
C TYR A 171 -0.61 -4.44 7.91
N PHE A 172 -1.41 -3.46 7.54
CA PHE A 172 -1.30 -2.11 8.09
C PHE A 172 -2.46 -1.79 9.02
N GLU A 173 -2.22 -0.86 9.93
CA GLU A 173 -3.26 -0.29 10.79
C GLU A 173 -3.88 0.96 10.17
N VAL A 174 -5.14 1.19 10.48
CA VAL A 174 -5.82 2.46 10.23
C VAL A 174 -6.30 2.99 11.57
N MET A 175 -5.74 4.10 12.04
CA MET A 175 -6.09 4.76 13.32
C MET A 175 -6.29 3.76 14.49
N SER A 176 -5.20 3.13 14.92
CA SER A 176 -5.22 2.23 16.08
C SER A 176 -5.85 2.87 17.31
N GLY A 177 -6.67 2.08 17.99
CA GLY A 177 -7.46 2.52 19.15
C GLY A 177 -8.83 3.09 18.79
N THR A 178 -9.07 3.49 17.52
CA THR A 178 -10.40 3.90 17.03
C THR A 178 -10.94 2.91 16.00
N GLN A 179 -10.13 2.47 15.06
CA GLN A 179 -10.51 1.51 14.02
C GLN A 179 -9.78 0.19 14.19
N SER A 180 -8.47 0.14 13.94
CA SER A 180 -7.70 -1.10 14.12
C SER A 180 -7.59 -1.46 15.60
N THR A 181 -7.99 -2.68 15.95
CA THR A 181 -8.03 -3.17 17.33
C THR A 181 -6.96 -4.27 17.50
N TYR A 182 -6.25 -4.24 18.62
CA TYR A 182 -5.20 -5.22 18.94
C TYR A 182 -4.09 -5.32 17.88
N PHE A 183 -3.81 -4.24 17.17
CA PHE A 183 -2.70 -4.21 16.24
C PHE A 183 -1.37 -4.11 17.00
N HIS A 184 -0.51 -5.11 16.78
CA HIS A 184 0.85 -5.14 17.33
C HIS A 184 1.83 -5.15 16.16
N PRO A 185 2.49 -4.02 15.86
CA PRO A 185 3.43 -3.95 14.76
C PRO A 185 4.64 -4.87 15.00
N THR A 186 5.04 -5.60 13.98
CA THR A 186 6.26 -6.43 13.95
C THR A 186 7.35 -5.79 13.12
N ASP A 187 6.96 -4.92 12.22
CA ASP A 187 7.85 -4.25 11.27
C ASP A 187 7.54 -2.74 11.27
N TYR A 188 8.59 -1.93 11.22
CA TYR A 188 8.49 -0.47 11.21
C TYR A 188 9.24 0.09 10.01
N VAL A 189 8.66 1.09 9.37
CA VAL A 189 9.27 1.82 8.25
C VAL A 189 9.55 3.25 8.70
N ASN A 190 10.80 3.69 8.62
CA ASN A 190 11.13 5.08 8.88
C ASN A 190 10.69 5.95 7.69
N ILE A 191 9.65 6.74 7.92
CA ILE A 191 9.04 7.64 6.92
C ILE A 191 9.42 9.11 7.14
N SER A 192 10.34 9.41 8.04
CA SER A 192 10.64 10.80 8.46
C SER A 192 10.97 11.73 7.29
N GLU A 193 11.69 11.23 6.30
CA GLU A 193 12.08 12.01 5.11
C GLU A 193 10.95 12.23 4.08
N VAL A 194 9.86 11.47 4.19
CA VAL A 194 8.71 11.51 3.27
C VAL A 194 7.39 11.85 3.95
N ALA A 195 7.41 12.14 5.26
CA ALA A 195 6.21 12.37 6.06
C ALA A 195 5.34 13.51 5.51
N GLU A 196 5.96 14.62 5.07
CA GLU A 196 5.22 15.73 4.46
C GLU A 196 4.60 15.34 3.12
N GLN A 197 5.30 14.58 2.29
CA GLN A 197 4.75 14.11 1.01
C GLN A 197 3.59 13.12 1.24
N LYS A 198 3.69 12.24 2.25
CA LYS A 198 2.56 11.40 2.69
C LYS A 198 1.36 12.27 3.09
N ARG A 199 1.59 13.31 3.91
CA ARG A 199 0.53 14.24 4.32
C ARG A 199 -0.14 14.89 3.11
N GLN A 200 0.63 15.36 2.12
CA GLN A 200 0.10 15.95 0.88
C GLN A 200 -0.79 14.95 0.11
N ALA A 201 -0.42 13.68 0.06
CA ALA A 201 -1.24 12.65 -0.58
C ALA A 201 -2.56 12.46 0.17
N CYS A 202 -2.55 12.37 1.50
CA CYS A 202 -3.76 12.28 2.31
C CYS A 202 -4.68 13.49 2.12
N LEU A 203 -4.13 14.71 2.02
CA LEU A 203 -4.90 15.94 1.80
C LEU A 203 -5.55 16.03 0.41
N CYS A 204 -5.24 15.13 -0.53
CA CYS A 204 -5.98 15.02 -1.78
C CYS A 204 -7.42 14.55 -1.57
N HIS A 205 -7.72 13.84 -0.46
CA HIS A 205 -9.06 13.38 -0.09
C HIS A 205 -9.88 14.49 0.58
N LYS A 206 -10.16 15.53 -0.18
CA LYS A 206 -10.83 16.75 0.29
C LYS A 206 -12.25 16.50 0.78
N SER A 207 -12.95 15.55 0.15
CA SER A 207 -14.31 15.17 0.53
C SER A 207 -14.40 14.54 1.91
N GLN A 208 -13.27 14.12 2.50
CA GLN A 208 -13.17 13.47 3.81
C GLN A 208 -12.67 14.40 4.92
N ASP A 209 -12.52 15.70 4.66
CA ASP A 209 -11.97 16.69 5.61
C ASP A 209 -10.66 16.20 6.27
N MET A 210 -9.78 15.65 5.45
CA MET A 210 -8.59 14.93 5.91
C MET A 210 -7.60 15.78 6.70
N GLY A 211 -7.63 17.11 6.57
CA GLY A 211 -6.68 18.00 7.25
C GLY A 211 -6.72 17.84 8.79
N PRO A 212 -7.83 18.16 9.47
CA PRO A 212 -7.96 17.97 10.91
C PRO A 212 -7.79 16.52 11.35
N LEU A 213 -8.28 15.58 10.56
CA LEU A 213 -8.16 14.15 10.84
C LEU A 213 -6.68 13.71 10.86
N TYR A 214 -5.91 14.13 9.87
CA TYR A 214 -4.50 13.79 9.76
C TYR A 214 -3.68 14.42 10.90
N ASP A 215 -3.87 15.70 11.15
CA ASP A 215 -3.10 16.45 12.15
C ASP A 215 -3.38 15.95 13.58
N ASN A 216 -4.63 15.58 13.89
CA ASN A 216 -5.02 15.21 15.25
C ASN A 216 -4.91 13.70 15.55
N TRP A 217 -4.88 12.84 14.54
CA TRP A 217 -4.88 11.38 14.72
C TRP A 217 -3.67 10.70 14.07
N HIS A 218 -3.41 10.94 12.77
CA HIS A 218 -2.35 10.24 12.06
C HIS A 218 -0.95 10.69 12.51
N ILE A 219 -0.70 11.99 12.65
CA ILE A 219 0.61 12.49 13.11
C ILE A 219 0.95 11.98 14.53
N PRO A 220 0.05 12.05 15.53
CA PRO A 220 0.32 11.48 16.84
C PRO A 220 0.61 9.97 16.80
N MET A 221 -0.13 9.22 15.99
CA MET A 221 0.08 7.77 15.84
C MET A 221 1.44 7.45 15.21
N GLU A 222 1.82 8.14 14.15
CA GLU A 222 3.14 7.99 13.50
C GLU A 222 4.29 8.26 14.49
N LYS A 223 4.16 9.31 15.29
CA LYS A 223 5.13 9.65 16.34
C LYS A 223 5.19 8.57 17.42
N PHE A 224 4.04 8.06 17.83
CA PHE A 224 3.95 6.98 18.82
C PHE A 224 4.66 5.71 18.31
N ARG A 225 4.42 5.31 17.06
CA ARG A 225 5.09 4.17 16.43
C ARG A 225 6.60 4.37 16.34
N GLY A 226 7.05 5.60 16.09
CA GLY A 226 8.47 5.95 16.14
C GLY A 226 9.08 5.83 17.56
N ILE A 227 8.29 6.04 18.62
CA ILE A 227 8.74 5.85 20.01
C ILE A 227 8.83 4.35 20.35
N GLU A 228 7.88 3.52 19.91
CA GLU A 228 7.89 2.08 20.15
C GLU A 228 9.09 1.37 19.51
N PHE A 229 9.60 1.89 18.41
CA PHE A 229 10.72 1.28 17.67
C PHE A 229 12.09 1.49 18.37
N ARG A 230 12.24 2.38 19.33
CA ARG A 230 13.52 2.75 19.97
C ARG A 230 14.09 1.65 20.86
#